data_1e879f0fa74b82eccc02efabcdca54e1
#
_entry.id   1e879f0fa74b82eccc02efabcdca54e1
#
_cell.length_a   1.000
_cell.length_b   1.000
_cell.length_c   1.000
_cell.angle_alpha   90.00
_cell.angle_beta   90.00
_cell.angle_gamma   90.00
#
_symmetry.space_group_name_H-M   'P 1'
#
loop_
_entity.id
_entity.type
_entity.pdbx_description
1 polymer ?
#
loop_
_entity_poly.entity_id
_entity_poly.type
_entity_poly.pdbx_seq_one_letter_code
_entity_poly.pdbx_strand_id
1 'polypeptide(L)'
;MKRFLFATLVALVFCAATGWAQSSTVINADGTVTFRYTNPQARDVQVDVQFAGRNPMKRGADGVWTATLGPAAPDMYPYCFVVDGVSVMDPLCPQYFPNEGFKNSLLEIPAREGSLAHDIKDVPHGKVEYIHYYSQSLQGTNNAIVYLPPSYYHEGNQQRYPVFYLISGTTDTEEVYYKVGRMNYILDNLVAQGQAREMIVVLPYGNPTKLLPTSPQGMGFGMDVFGNDLVGDLMPYVESHYRTINDADHRAIGGFSRGGNQGLSCGLTHLDKFSYLCSYSSFTSTTLPNVYDNADDTNSKIHLFWLGVGTDDFLYGTARDYMEFLDTKGIRSVKEYTHDKFGHTWMNAKYFLTKTFPLLFNPEASEQAMRNSQPALVATGNEQAFTPGVMARLFPRPIISPEFSASGVTFRMKAPEAREVQLQTELHARPLAMQKDDEGVWSITLTDHLTDVFKYCFLVDGTQVADPSNMYLSPDKGFKHSICNSPTNPYSLATMGNIPHGKVCYDLNAGTAQYLPPTGNPTVLIRLVAGPDDTPESWFKVGGADAIADKLLAEGKARPCILTTDAQAKATPGIKMKVRTLKASSYPSWPARRKALEKMLLKN
;
A
#
# COMPACT_ATOMS: atom_id res chain seq x y z
N MET A 1 77.14 -6.32 -36.51
CA MET A 1 75.98 -7.17 -36.70
C MET A 1 75.04 -6.97 -35.54
N LYS A 2 74.02 -6.14 -35.69
CA LYS A 2 73.00 -5.88 -34.65
C LYS A 2 71.70 -6.58 -35.08
N ARG A 3 71.25 -7.53 -34.24
CA ARG A 3 69.96 -8.23 -34.41
C ARG A 3 68.87 -7.35 -33.76
N PHE A 4 67.90 -6.93 -34.55
CA PHE A 4 66.66 -6.34 -34.09
C PHE A 4 65.70 -7.45 -33.69
N LEU A 5 65.26 -7.49 -32.42
CA LEU A 5 64.11 -8.23 -31.98
C LEU A 5 62.86 -7.35 -32.12
N PHE A 6 61.90 -7.79 -32.93
CA PHE A 6 60.52 -7.26 -32.94
C PHE A 6 59.73 -7.96 -31.84
N ALA A 7 59.38 -7.15 -30.83
CA ALA A 7 58.42 -7.60 -29.82
C ALA A 7 57.01 -7.17 -30.27
N THR A 8 56.20 -8.11 -30.65
CA THR A 8 54.77 -7.89 -31.00
C THR A 8 53.98 -7.82 -29.68
N LEU A 9 53.53 -6.59 -29.30
CA LEU A 9 52.68 -6.36 -28.15
C LEU A 9 51.22 -6.68 -28.57
N VAL A 10 50.67 -7.82 -28.14
CA VAL A 10 49.27 -8.12 -28.27
C VAL A 10 48.53 -7.45 -27.11
N ALA A 11 47.89 -6.31 -27.42
CA ALA A 11 46.98 -5.65 -26.49
C ALA A 11 45.67 -6.47 -26.39
N LEU A 12 45.54 -7.26 -25.34
CA LEU A 12 44.27 -7.85 -24.92
C LEU A 12 43.40 -6.71 -24.38
N VAL A 13 42.46 -6.25 -25.21
CA VAL A 13 41.38 -5.37 -24.78
C VAL A 13 40.40 -6.24 -23.98
N PHE A 14 40.54 -6.23 -22.65
CA PHE A 14 39.49 -6.69 -21.76
C PHE A 14 38.33 -5.67 -21.85
N CYS A 15 37.35 -5.93 -22.69
CA CYS A 15 36.03 -5.33 -22.53
C CYS A 15 35.46 -5.89 -21.21
N ALA A 16 35.69 -5.17 -20.12
CA ALA A 16 34.89 -5.31 -18.94
C ALA A 16 33.47 -4.86 -19.30
N ALA A 17 32.63 -5.80 -19.72
CA ALA A 17 31.19 -5.59 -19.72
C ALA A 17 30.78 -5.41 -18.26
N THR A 18 30.78 -4.18 -17.78
CA THR A 18 29.99 -3.77 -16.62
C THR A 18 28.55 -4.01 -17.04
N GLY A 19 28.01 -5.16 -16.66
CA GLY A 19 26.61 -5.48 -16.81
C GLY A 19 25.80 -4.49 -15.98
N TRP A 20 25.42 -3.40 -16.59
CA TRP A 20 24.32 -2.59 -16.09
C TRP A 20 23.11 -3.51 -16.15
N ALA A 21 22.50 -3.77 -15.00
CA ALA A 21 21.24 -4.49 -14.95
C ALA A 21 20.29 -3.75 -15.90
N GLN A 22 19.96 -4.40 -17.03
CA GLN A 22 19.18 -3.77 -18.10
C GLN A 22 17.77 -3.60 -17.54
N SER A 23 17.34 -2.35 -17.32
CA SER A 23 15.98 -2.05 -16.89
C SER A 23 14.96 -2.70 -17.83
N SER A 24 13.93 -3.31 -17.26
CA SER A 24 12.81 -3.88 -18.02
C SER A 24 11.96 -2.82 -18.73
N THR A 25 12.06 -1.55 -18.29
CA THR A 25 11.34 -0.42 -18.89
C THR A 25 12.31 0.69 -19.27
N VAL A 26 12.10 1.27 -20.47
CA VAL A 26 12.86 2.43 -20.96
C VAL A 26 11.88 3.48 -21.45
N ILE A 27 11.95 4.67 -20.85
CA ILE A 27 11.17 5.83 -21.29
C ILE A 27 11.93 6.51 -22.42
N ASN A 28 11.32 6.55 -23.60
CA ASN A 28 11.90 7.14 -24.80
C ASN A 28 11.71 8.66 -24.85
N ALA A 29 12.54 9.36 -25.63
CA ALA A 29 12.47 10.81 -25.75
C ALA A 29 11.12 11.33 -26.31
N ASP A 30 10.40 10.52 -27.10
CA ASP A 30 9.06 10.83 -27.62
C ASP A 30 7.93 10.56 -26.61
N GLY A 31 8.24 10.01 -25.41
CA GLY A 31 7.29 9.66 -24.36
C GLY A 31 6.67 8.29 -24.49
N THR A 32 7.08 7.52 -25.47
CA THR A 32 6.75 6.10 -25.50
C THR A 32 7.56 5.35 -24.47
N VAL A 33 7.09 4.18 -24.06
CA VAL A 33 7.78 3.29 -23.11
C VAL A 33 8.07 1.97 -23.80
N THR A 34 9.33 1.57 -23.81
CA THR A 34 9.75 0.26 -24.26
C THR A 34 9.81 -0.71 -23.09
N PHE A 35 8.98 -1.73 -23.10
CA PHE A 35 8.98 -2.84 -22.14
C PHE A 35 9.84 -3.98 -22.66
N ARG A 36 10.56 -4.65 -21.76
CA ARG A 36 11.42 -5.80 -22.05
C ARG A 36 11.17 -6.89 -21.01
N TYR A 37 11.04 -8.12 -21.47
CA TYR A 37 10.90 -9.28 -20.60
C TYR A 37 11.73 -10.45 -21.15
N THR A 38 12.53 -11.07 -20.28
CA THR A 38 13.39 -12.18 -20.68
C THR A 38 12.78 -13.50 -20.20
N ASN A 39 12.26 -14.27 -21.14
CA ASN A 39 11.84 -15.65 -20.90
C ASN A 39 11.97 -16.44 -22.23
N PRO A 40 13.06 -17.19 -22.40
CA PRO A 40 13.30 -17.94 -23.64
C PRO A 40 12.37 -19.13 -23.83
N GLN A 41 11.67 -19.58 -22.80
CA GLN A 41 10.77 -20.74 -22.85
C GLN A 41 9.30 -20.35 -23.05
N ALA A 42 8.94 -19.08 -22.85
CA ALA A 42 7.59 -18.59 -23.05
C ALA A 42 7.15 -18.72 -24.53
N ARG A 43 5.90 -19.11 -24.73
CA ARG A 43 5.26 -19.23 -26.04
C ARG A 43 4.60 -17.92 -26.46
N ASP A 44 4.03 -17.19 -25.50
CA ASP A 44 3.38 -15.91 -25.68
C ASP A 44 3.73 -15.00 -24.48
N VAL A 45 4.05 -13.74 -24.77
CA VAL A 45 4.25 -12.71 -23.77
C VAL A 45 3.53 -11.45 -24.21
N GLN A 46 2.75 -10.90 -23.29
CA GLN A 46 2.06 -9.63 -23.45
C GLN A 46 2.46 -8.70 -22.30
N VAL A 47 2.33 -7.41 -22.49
CA VAL A 47 2.40 -6.41 -21.42
C VAL A 47 1.03 -5.80 -21.25
N ASP A 48 0.56 -5.75 -19.99
CA ASP A 48 -0.69 -5.10 -19.60
C ASP A 48 -0.33 -3.88 -18.75
N VAL A 49 -0.58 -2.67 -19.29
CA VAL A 49 -0.25 -1.39 -18.67
C VAL A 49 -1.45 -0.46 -18.72
N GLN A 50 -1.72 0.24 -17.62
CA GLN A 50 -2.94 1.04 -17.44
C GLN A 50 -3.22 2.02 -18.60
N PHE A 51 -2.21 2.68 -19.16
CA PHE A 51 -2.41 3.69 -20.21
C PHE A 51 -2.65 3.12 -21.62
N ALA A 52 -2.34 1.85 -21.85
CA ALA A 52 -2.44 1.23 -23.17
C ALA A 52 -3.21 -0.10 -23.16
N GLY A 53 -3.54 -0.64 -21.98
CA GLY A 53 -4.15 -1.97 -21.84
C GLY A 53 -3.17 -3.09 -22.19
N ARG A 54 -3.71 -4.24 -22.56
CA ARG A 54 -2.96 -5.46 -22.87
C ARG A 54 -2.51 -5.48 -24.33
N ASN A 55 -1.20 -5.63 -24.54
CA ASN A 55 -0.57 -5.60 -25.86
C ASN A 55 0.43 -6.76 -26.02
N PRO A 56 0.48 -7.40 -27.20
CA PRO A 56 1.44 -8.47 -27.48
C PRO A 56 2.87 -7.92 -27.57
N MET A 57 3.82 -8.71 -27.10
CA MET A 57 5.25 -8.43 -27.21
C MET A 57 5.88 -9.26 -28.35
N LYS A 58 6.92 -8.73 -28.96
CA LYS A 58 7.68 -9.41 -30.02
C LYS A 58 8.94 -10.03 -29.45
N ARG A 59 9.15 -11.31 -29.75
CA ARG A 59 10.36 -12.03 -29.34
C ARG A 59 11.53 -11.71 -30.26
N GLY A 60 12.64 -11.26 -29.72
CA GLY A 60 13.91 -11.08 -30.41
C GLY A 60 14.67 -12.41 -30.58
N ALA A 61 15.70 -12.39 -31.42
CA ALA A 61 16.58 -13.55 -31.63
C ALA A 61 17.38 -13.91 -30.34
N ASP A 62 17.57 -12.96 -29.47
CA ASP A 62 18.22 -13.09 -28.15
C ASP A 62 17.29 -13.68 -27.06
N GLY A 63 16.03 -13.98 -27.41
CA GLY A 63 15.01 -14.49 -26.49
C GLY A 63 14.37 -13.41 -25.59
N VAL A 64 14.67 -12.13 -25.82
CA VAL A 64 14.05 -11.00 -25.14
C VAL A 64 12.75 -10.61 -25.86
N TRP A 65 11.68 -10.49 -25.09
CA TRP A 65 10.40 -9.99 -25.58
C TRP A 65 10.34 -8.47 -25.41
N THR A 66 9.84 -7.76 -26.42
CA THR A 66 9.79 -6.30 -26.42
C THR A 66 8.46 -5.77 -26.96
N ALA A 67 7.98 -4.66 -26.37
CA ALA A 67 6.90 -3.84 -26.91
C ALA A 67 7.18 -2.37 -26.59
N THR A 68 6.84 -1.46 -27.52
CA THR A 68 6.91 -0.02 -27.31
C THR A 68 5.51 0.55 -27.40
N LEU A 69 5.04 1.19 -26.34
CA LEU A 69 3.67 1.67 -26.18
C LEU A 69 3.64 3.14 -25.78
N GLY A 70 2.52 3.80 -26.01
CA GLY A 70 2.32 5.20 -25.70
C GLY A 70 2.33 6.12 -26.93
N PRO A 71 2.59 7.44 -26.80
CA PRO A 71 3.15 8.09 -25.60
C PRO A 71 2.18 8.12 -24.42
N ALA A 72 2.73 8.18 -23.20
CA ALA A 72 1.96 8.29 -21.97
C ALA A 72 2.28 9.61 -21.26
N ALA A 73 1.29 10.15 -20.54
CA ALA A 73 1.46 11.32 -19.70
C ALA A 73 2.40 11.01 -18.50
N PRO A 74 3.12 12.01 -17.97
CA PRO A 74 3.90 11.84 -16.76
C PRO A 74 3.01 11.48 -15.57
N ASP A 75 3.22 10.30 -14.99
CA ASP A 75 2.56 9.81 -13.76
C ASP A 75 3.09 8.40 -13.39
N MET A 76 2.44 7.74 -12.43
CA MET A 76 2.70 6.35 -12.02
C MET A 76 1.62 5.42 -12.57
N TYR A 77 2.05 4.35 -13.24
CA TYR A 77 1.15 3.41 -13.91
C TYR A 77 1.38 1.98 -13.43
N PRO A 78 0.35 1.28 -12.95
CA PRO A 78 0.45 -0.16 -12.72
C PRO A 78 0.60 -0.90 -14.05
N TYR A 79 1.46 -1.94 -14.04
CA TYR A 79 1.65 -2.84 -15.17
C TYR A 79 2.07 -4.23 -14.71
N CYS A 80 1.85 -5.22 -15.55
CA CYS A 80 2.39 -6.57 -15.42
C CYS A 80 2.70 -7.15 -16.79
N PHE A 81 3.47 -8.24 -16.80
CA PHE A 81 3.58 -9.09 -17.98
C PHE A 81 2.53 -10.21 -17.89
N VAL A 82 2.03 -10.64 -19.03
CA VAL A 82 1.17 -11.82 -19.13
C VAL A 82 1.95 -12.87 -19.94
N VAL A 83 2.40 -13.90 -19.25
CA VAL A 83 3.28 -14.95 -19.78
C VAL A 83 2.48 -16.23 -19.89
N ASP A 84 2.29 -16.73 -21.10
CA ASP A 84 1.48 -17.93 -21.38
C ASP A 84 0.11 -17.91 -20.66
N GLY A 85 -0.53 -16.72 -20.62
CA GLY A 85 -1.84 -16.50 -20.00
C GLY A 85 -1.82 -16.17 -18.50
N VAL A 86 -0.68 -16.17 -17.82
CA VAL A 86 -0.55 -15.88 -16.39
C VAL A 86 0.06 -14.50 -16.17
N SER A 87 -0.56 -13.70 -15.31
CA SER A 87 -0.03 -12.38 -14.92
C SER A 87 1.19 -12.51 -14.01
N VAL A 88 2.27 -11.83 -14.38
CA VAL A 88 3.57 -11.86 -13.71
C VAL A 88 4.03 -10.44 -13.42
N MET A 89 4.36 -10.14 -12.17
CA MET A 89 5.03 -8.88 -11.82
C MET A 89 6.40 -8.84 -12.47
N ASP A 90 6.83 -7.64 -12.81
CA ASP A 90 8.19 -7.44 -13.33
C ASP A 90 9.24 -7.75 -12.26
N PRO A 91 10.08 -8.79 -12.46
CA PRO A 91 11.08 -9.17 -11.46
C PRO A 91 12.22 -8.15 -11.33
N LEU A 92 12.35 -7.20 -12.25
CA LEU A 92 13.37 -6.15 -12.22
C LEU A 92 12.82 -4.82 -11.68
N CYS A 93 11.51 -4.70 -11.47
CA CYS A 93 10.90 -3.50 -10.92
C CYS A 93 10.96 -3.50 -9.37
N PRO A 94 11.60 -2.52 -8.73
CA PRO A 94 11.65 -2.45 -7.27
C PRO A 94 10.31 -2.04 -6.64
N GLN A 95 9.45 -1.35 -7.41
CA GLN A 95 8.18 -0.82 -6.93
C GLN A 95 7.01 -1.74 -7.31
N TYR A 96 6.05 -1.86 -6.41
CA TYR A 96 4.83 -2.63 -6.63
C TYR A 96 3.61 -1.87 -6.12
N PHE A 97 2.46 -2.20 -6.69
CA PHE A 97 1.17 -1.68 -6.26
C PHE A 97 0.67 -2.49 -5.04
N PRO A 98 0.49 -1.88 -3.86
CA PRO A 98 0.02 -2.60 -2.66
C PRO A 98 -1.50 -2.86 -2.75
N ASN A 99 -1.88 -3.97 -3.37
CA ASN A 99 -3.26 -4.34 -3.65
C ASN A 99 -3.52 -5.82 -3.33
N GLU A 100 -4.72 -6.12 -2.82
CA GLU A 100 -5.15 -7.47 -2.49
C GLU A 100 -5.58 -8.26 -3.72
N GLY A 101 -6.24 -7.59 -4.69
CA GLY A 101 -6.93 -8.22 -5.82
C GLY A 101 -6.06 -8.47 -7.06
N PHE A 102 -4.96 -7.73 -7.21
CA PHE A 102 -4.02 -7.88 -8.33
C PHE A 102 -2.57 -7.65 -7.90
N LYS A 103 -1.64 -8.17 -8.70
CA LYS A 103 -0.20 -8.06 -8.43
C LYS A 103 0.47 -7.37 -9.61
N ASN A 104 0.69 -6.07 -9.47
CA ASN A 104 1.30 -5.23 -10.50
C ASN A 104 2.56 -4.55 -10.00
N SER A 105 3.51 -4.38 -10.89
CA SER A 105 4.64 -3.46 -10.76
C SER A 105 4.19 -2.02 -11.05
N LEU A 106 5.00 -1.04 -10.65
CA LEU A 106 4.72 0.37 -10.91
C LEU A 106 5.78 0.96 -11.84
N LEU A 107 5.31 1.51 -12.97
CA LEU A 107 6.08 2.34 -13.88
C LEU A 107 5.91 3.80 -13.48
N GLU A 108 6.99 4.52 -13.26
CA GLU A 108 6.99 5.96 -13.03
C GLU A 108 7.51 6.69 -14.26
N ILE A 109 6.68 7.56 -14.84
CA ILE A 109 7.05 8.44 -15.96
C ILE A 109 7.21 9.85 -15.40
N PRO A 110 8.44 10.39 -15.36
CA PRO A 110 8.70 11.72 -14.81
C PRO A 110 8.15 12.83 -15.71
N ALA A 111 7.93 14.00 -15.13
CA ALA A 111 7.65 15.20 -15.92
C ALA A 111 8.81 15.49 -16.88
N ARG A 112 8.49 15.89 -18.11
CA ARG A 112 9.49 16.31 -19.11
C ARG A 112 9.99 17.74 -18.85
N GLU A 113 9.08 18.59 -18.42
CA GLU A 113 9.34 19.97 -18.03
C GLU A 113 8.60 20.26 -16.72
N GLY A 114 9.20 21.09 -15.87
CA GLY A 114 8.62 21.39 -14.57
C GLY A 114 8.67 20.22 -13.59
N SER A 115 7.62 20.07 -12.78
CA SER A 115 7.49 19.00 -11.79
C SER A 115 6.03 18.64 -11.56
N LEU A 116 5.77 17.39 -11.19
CA LEU A 116 4.45 16.94 -10.77
C LEU A 116 4.19 17.33 -9.30
N ALA A 117 2.93 17.41 -8.93
CA ALA A 117 2.55 17.72 -7.55
C ALA A 117 3.10 16.68 -6.55
N HIS A 118 3.21 15.43 -7.00
CA HIS A 118 3.65 14.29 -6.19
C HIS A 118 5.14 13.93 -6.35
N ASP A 119 5.93 14.74 -7.04
CA ASP A 119 7.38 14.56 -7.12
C ASP A 119 8.02 14.76 -5.75
N ILE A 120 9.09 14.00 -5.51
CA ILE A 120 9.94 14.18 -4.33
C ILE A 120 10.79 15.43 -4.56
N LYS A 121 10.46 16.53 -3.88
CA LYS A 121 11.16 17.81 -3.97
C LYS A 121 12.12 17.99 -2.80
N ASP A 122 13.07 18.89 -2.93
CA ASP A 122 13.98 19.27 -1.85
C ASP A 122 13.29 20.23 -0.87
N VAL A 123 12.39 19.66 -0.06
CA VAL A 123 11.63 20.33 1.00
C VAL A 123 11.65 19.47 2.26
N PRO A 124 11.34 20.01 3.44
CA PRO A 124 11.17 19.18 4.62
C PRO A 124 10.07 18.11 4.40
N HIS A 125 10.37 16.86 4.75
CA HIS A 125 9.45 15.74 4.60
C HIS A 125 8.96 15.22 5.94
N GLY A 126 7.68 14.82 5.96
CA GLY A 126 7.07 14.12 7.06
C GLY A 126 7.56 12.67 7.19
N LYS A 127 7.07 11.98 8.23
CA LYS A 127 7.39 10.57 8.48
C LYS A 127 6.14 9.71 8.46
N VAL A 128 6.34 8.44 8.13
CA VAL A 128 5.27 7.44 8.09
C VAL A 128 5.48 6.45 9.22
N GLU A 129 4.48 6.24 10.06
CA GLU A 129 4.48 5.29 11.16
C GLU A 129 3.45 4.19 10.92
N TYR A 130 3.85 2.94 11.08
CA TYR A 130 2.96 1.77 11.12
C TYR A 130 2.62 1.49 12.57
N ILE A 131 1.32 1.38 12.84
CA ILE A 131 0.78 1.15 14.16
C ILE A 131 -0.12 -0.08 14.17
N HIS A 132 -0.13 -0.75 15.32
CA HIS A 132 -1.11 -1.78 15.65
C HIS A 132 -1.92 -1.30 16.84
N TYR A 133 -3.22 -1.59 16.81
CA TYR A 133 -4.13 -1.26 17.90
C TYR A 133 -5.14 -2.39 18.10
N TYR A 134 -5.58 -2.60 19.32
CA TYR A 134 -6.64 -3.55 19.59
C TYR A 134 -7.99 -2.90 19.32
N SER A 135 -8.77 -3.50 18.41
CA SER A 135 -10.12 -3.08 18.12
C SER A 135 -11.11 -3.91 18.93
N GLN A 136 -11.88 -3.24 19.79
CA GLN A 136 -12.99 -3.89 20.52
C GLN A 136 -14.11 -4.26 19.55
N SER A 137 -14.35 -3.41 18.55
CA SER A 137 -15.38 -3.63 17.53
C SER A 137 -15.11 -4.88 16.68
N LEU A 138 -13.83 -5.16 16.39
CA LEU A 138 -13.39 -6.32 15.62
C LEU A 138 -12.97 -7.51 16.48
N GLN A 139 -12.87 -7.35 17.80
CA GLN A 139 -12.36 -8.36 18.73
C GLN A 139 -10.97 -8.88 18.35
N GLY A 140 -10.09 -8.00 17.85
CA GLY A 140 -8.77 -8.36 17.37
C GLY A 140 -7.84 -7.18 17.16
N THR A 141 -6.56 -7.46 16.96
CA THR A 141 -5.57 -6.43 16.63
C THR A 141 -5.70 -6.04 15.17
N ASN A 142 -5.83 -4.75 14.91
CA ASN A 142 -5.87 -4.14 13.58
C ASN A 142 -4.67 -3.23 13.37
N ASN A 143 -4.46 -2.75 12.15
CA ASN A 143 -3.35 -1.89 11.77
C ASN A 143 -3.82 -0.63 11.04
N ALA A 144 -3.02 0.42 11.16
CA ALA A 144 -3.15 1.63 10.37
C ALA A 144 -1.77 2.24 10.13
N ILE A 145 -1.72 3.21 9.22
CA ILE A 145 -0.53 4.02 8.98
C ILE A 145 -0.83 5.46 9.37
N VAL A 146 0.13 6.10 10.01
CA VAL A 146 0.04 7.50 10.42
C VAL A 146 1.16 8.29 9.76
N TYR A 147 0.79 9.22 8.89
CA TYR A 147 1.73 10.22 8.39
C TYR A 147 1.77 11.39 9.39
N LEU A 148 2.98 11.80 9.75
CA LEU A 148 3.27 12.93 10.65
C LEU A 148 3.98 14.03 9.87
N PRO A 149 3.54 15.29 9.99
CA PRO A 149 4.09 16.38 9.21
C PRO A 149 5.54 16.71 9.59
N PRO A 150 6.28 17.44 8.72
CA PRO A 150 7.71 17.70 8.92
C PRO A 150 8.07 18.27 10.28
N SER A 151 7.27 19.20 10.82
CA SER A 151 7.57 19.83 12.11
C SER A 151 7.29 18.93 13.32
N TYR A 152 6.59 17.80 13.14
CA TYR A 152 6.13 16.98 14.28
C TYR A 152 7.28 16.55 15.20
N TYR A 153 8.42 16.17 14.66
CA TYR A 153 9.59 15.71 15.43
C TYR A 153 10.66 16.77 15.66
N HIS A 154 10.38 18.04 15.36
CA HIS A 154 11.32 19.11 15.72
C HIS A 154 11.48 19.19 17.23
N GLU A 155 12.73 19.40 17.66
CA GLU A 155 13.06 19.50 19.08
C GLU A 155 12.27 20.64 19.74
N GLY A 156 11.65 20.34 20.89
CA GLY A 156 10.85 21.29 21.63
C GLY A 156 9.45 21.57 21.09
N ASN A 157 9.07 21.02 19.93
CA ASN A 157 7.74 21.23 19.38
C ASN A 157 6.67 20.47 20.17
N GLN A 158 5.70 21.22 20.75
CA GLN A 158 4.53 20.70 21.47
C GLN A 158 3.22 20.98 20.72
N GLN A 159 3.30 21.44 19.48
CA GLN A 159 2.12 21.74 18.67
C GLN A 159 1.22 20.53 18.51
N ARG A 160 -0.10 20.76 18.58
CA ARG A 160 -1.14 19.79 18.20
C ARG A 160 -1.61 20.06 16.79
N TYR A 161 -1.99 19.00 16.10
CA TYR A 161 -2.30 19.02 14.68
C TYR A 161 -3.74 18.56 14.43
N PRO A 162 -4.41 19.10 13.41
CA PRO A 162 -5.65 18.54 12.92
C PRO A 162 -5.39 17.17 12.26
N VAL A 163 -6.43 16.35 12.13
CA VAL A 163 -6.31 14.96 11.67
C VAL A 163 -7.21 14.70 10.47
N PHE A 164 -6.65 14.11 9.40
CA PHE A 164 -7.40 13.60 8.26
C PHE A 164 -7.37 12.08 8.23
N TYR A 165 -8.52 11.44 8.39
CA TYR A 165 -8.71 9.99 8.22
C TYR A 165 -8.99 9.72 6.74
N LEU A 166 -8.04 9.11 6.02
CA LEU A 166 -8.03 8.98 4.57
C LEU A 166 -8.04 7.50 4.16
N ILE A 167 -9.17 7.03 3.60
CA ILE A 167 -9.49 5.62 3.44
C ILE A 167 -9.26 5.20 1.98
N SER A 168 -8.56 4.08 1.76
CA SER A 168 -8.24 3.54 0.43
C SER A 168 -9.42 2.82 -0.23
N GLY A 169 -9.28 2.54 -1.54
CA GLY A 169 -10.30 1.90 -2.37
C GLY A 169 -10.48 0.40 -2.11
N THR A 170 -11.37 -0.19 -2.91
CA THR A 170 -11.60 -1.64 -2.90
C THR A 170 -10.33 -2.37 -3.34
N THR A 171 -9.95 -3.40 -2.59
CA THR A 171 -8.73 -4.19 -2.76
C THR A 171 -7.41 -3.45 -2.49
N ASP A 172 -7.43 -2.13 -2.30
CA ASP A 172 -6.25 -1.38 -1.88
C ASP A 172 -5.93 -1.61 -0.41
N THR A 173 -4.64 -1.68 -0.08
CA THR A 173 -4.18 -1.69 1.31
C THR A 173 -4.00 -0.27 1.84
N GLU A 174 -3.77 -0.12 3.14
CA GLU A 174 -3.48 1.17 3.79
C GLU A 174 -2.23 1.87 3.24
N GLU A 175 -1.35 1.12 2.57
CA GLU A 175 -0.09 1.65 2.02
C GLU A 175 -0.28 2.43 0.71
N VAL A 176 -1.37 2.22 0.01
CA VAL A 176 -1.52 2.71 -1.37
C VAL A 176 -1.48 4.23 -1.46
N TYR A 177 -2.03 4.94 -0.48
CA TYR A 177 -2.04 6.40 -0.49
C TYR A 177 -0.64 7.02 -0.46
N TYR A 178 0.31 6.43 0.25
CA TYR A 178 1.66 7.00 0.26
C TYR A 178 2.58 6.35 -0.80
N LYS A 179 2.40 5.06 -1.14
CA LYS A 179 3.25 4.38 -2.13
C LYS A 179 2.87 4.70 -3.59
N VAL A 180 1.58 4.82 -3.88
CA VAL A 180 1.04 5.08 -5.22
C VAL A 180 0.46 6.50 -5.31
N GLY A 181 -0.38 6.85 -4.37
CA GLY A 181 -0.98 8.18 -4.27
C GLY A 181 0.00 9.27 -3.89
N ARG A 182 1.16 8.92 -3.31
CA ARG A 182 2.21 9.86 -2.86
C ARG A 182 1.67 11.07 -2.09
N MET A 183 0.60 10.83 -1.32
CA MET A 183 -0.10 11.86 -0.58
C MET A 183 0.81 12.64 0.37
N ASN A 184 1.81 11.96 0.96
CA ASN A 184 2.82 12.56 1.81
C ASN A 184 3.66 13.61 1.06
N TYR A 185 4.15 13.30 -0.15
CA TYR A 185 4.92 14.27 -0.95
C TYR A 185 4.04 15.39 -1.50
N ILE A 186 2.78 15.11 -1.87
CA ILE A 186 1.83 16.17 -2.26
C ILE A 186 1.63 17.14 -1.08
N LEU A 187 1.38 16.60 0.11
CA LEU A 187 1.16 17.43 1.31
C LEU A 187 2.43 18.21 1.70
N ASP A 188 3.60 17.54 1.76
CA ASP A 188 4.88 18.18 2.06
C ASP A 188 5.16 19.35 1.11
N ASN A 189 4.96 19.15 -0.19
CA ASN A 189 5.17 20.17 -1.22
C ASN A 189 4.22 21.37 -1.05
N LEU A 190 2.94 21.11 -0.77
CA LEU A 190 1.93 22.16 -0.55
C LEU A 190 2.18 22.93 0.75
N VAL A 191 2.59 22.24 1.81
CA VAL A 191 2.98 22.88 3.09
C VAL A 191 4.19 23.77 2.90
N ALA A 192 5.24 23.28 2.21
CA ALA A 192 6.45 24.08 1.92
C ALA A 192 6.15 25.31 1.06
N GLN A 193 5.12 25.28 0.24
CA GLN A 193 4.63 26.41 -0.57
C GLN A 193 3.68 27.34 0.22
N GLY A 194 3.33 27.02 1.47
CA GLY A 194 2.33 27.77 2.25
C GLY A 194 0.90 27.61 1.75
N GLN A 195 0.61 26.60 0.92
CA GLN A 195 -0.70 26.36 0.32
C GLN A 195 -1.57 25.39 1.13
N ALA A 196 -0.97 24.56 1.99
CA ALA A 196 -1.69 23.66 2.88
C ALA A 196 -1.19 23.82 4.33
N ARG A 197 -2.03 23.46 5.30
CA ARG A 197 -1.66 23.39 6.71
C ARG A 197 -1.00 22.05 7.02
N GLU A 198 -0.07 22.04 7.94
CA GLU A 198 0.43 20.80 8.51
C GLU A 198 -0.69 20.05 9.22
N MET A 199 -0.82 18.77 8.94
CA MET A 199 -1.83 17.89 9.53
C MET A 199 -1.27 16.48 9.70
N ILE A 200 -1.84 15.72 10.61
CA ILE A 200 -1.66 14.28 10.70
C ILE A 200 -2.61 13.63 9.70
N VAL A 201 -2.14 12.65 8.92
CA VAL A 201 -3.01 11.84 8.06
C VAL A 201 -2.98 10.40 8.55
N VAL A 202 -4.15 9.86 8.86
CA VAL A 202 -4.31 8.47 9.29
C VAL A 202 -4.89 7.67 8.13
N LEU A 203 -4.21 6.59 7.77
CA LEU A 203 -4.58 5.68 6.70
C LEU A 203 -5.02 4.35 7.32
N PRO A 204 -6.32 4.16 7.62
CA PRO A 204 -6.83 2.90 8.14
C PRO A 204 -6.84 1.84 7.05
N TYR A 205 -6.71 0.57 7.43
CA TYR A 205 -7.01 -0.54 6.53
C TYR A 205 -8.52 -0.58 6.28
N GLY A 206 -8.93 -0.28 5.07
CA GLY A 206 -10.34 -0.08 4.70
C GLY A 206 -11.19 -1.36 4.64
N ASN A 207 -10.61 -2.55 4.82
CA ASN A 207 -11.30 -3.83 4.80
C ASN A 207 -10.97 -4.70 6.03
N PRO A 208 -11.20 -4.20 7.25
CA PRO A 208 -10.75 -4.85 8.49
C PRO A 208 -11.36 -6.24 8.71
N THR A 209 -12.55 -6.52 8.14
CA THR A 209 -13.21 -7.82 8.27
C THR A 209 -12.42 -8.98 7.67
N LYS A 210 -11.49 -8.73 6.76
CA LYS A 210 -10.57 -9.76 6.24
C LYS A 210 -9.49 -10.17 7.24
N LEU A 211 -9.19 -9.34 8.21
CA LEU A 211 -8.18 -9.61 9.24
C LEU A 211 -8.70 -10.56 10.32
N LEU A 212 -10.02 -10.74 10.45
CA LEU A 212 -10.61 -11.61 11.44
C LEU A 212 -10.66 -13.05 10.94
N PRO A 213 -10.26 -14.04 11.77
CA PRO A 213 -10.32 -15.46 11.41
C PRO A 213 -11.72 -15.97 11.04
N THR A 214 -12.77 -15.32 11.55
CA THR A 214 -14.19 -15.64 11.33
C THR A 214 -14.83 -14.75 10.26
N SER A 215 -14.08 -13.87 9.63
CA SER A 215 -14.62 -12.96 8.62
C SER A 215 -15.21 -13.75 7.46
N PRO A 216 -16.45 -13.46 7.05
CA PRO A 216 -16.97 -13.99 5.80
C PRO A 216 -16.04 -13.57 4.68
N GLN A 217 -15.52 -14.55 3.93
CA GLN A 217 -14.66 -14.25 2.81
C GLN A 217 -15.46 -13.55 1.72
N GLY A 218 -15.08 -12.33 1.43
CA GLY A 218 -15.72 -11.49 0.45
C GLY A 218 -15.33 -10.05 0.65
N MET A 219 -15.55 -9.21 -0.34
CA MET A 219 -15.38 -7.77 -0.20
C MET A 219 -16.42 -7.26 0.82
N GLY A 220 -16.03 -7.24 2.08
CA GLY A 220 -16.86 -6.71 3.15
C GLY A 220 -17.04 -5.21 2.97
N PHE A 221 -18.19 -4.81 2.41
CA PHE A 221 -18.65 -3.43 2.49
C PHE A 221 -19.24 -3.12 3.88
N GLY A 222 -18.90 -3.91 4.91
CA GLY A 222 -19.41 -3.74 6.28
C GLY A 222 -19.18 -2.34 6.83
N MET A 223 -20.01 -1.41 6.34
CA MET A 223 -19.89 0.02 6.62
C MET A 223 -20.00 0.28 8.12
N ASP A 224 -20.93 -0.40 8.79
CA ASP A 224 -21.14 -0.28 10.22
C ASP A 224 -19.94 -0.80 11.01
N VAL A 225 -19.38 -1.93 10.59
CA VAL A 225 -18.19 -2.52 11.24
C VAL A 225 -16.99 -1.60 11.10
N PHE A 226 -16.74 -1.08 9.90
CA PHE A 226 -15.65 -0.14 9.66
C PHE A 226 -15.84 1.16 10.45
N GLY A 227 -17.05 1.75 10.41
CA GLY A 227 -17.36 2.98 11.15
C GLY A 227 -17.19 2.82 12.65
N ASN A 228 -17.61 1.69 13.22
CA ASN A 228 -17.45 1.38 14.63
C ASN A 228 -15.98 1.24 15.03
N ASP A 229 -15.17 0.53 14.22
CA ASP A 229 -13.72 0.40 14.44
C ASP A 229 -13.03 1.78 14.34
N LEU A 230 -13.35 2.57 13.29
CA LEU A 230 -12.74 3.88 13.09
C LEU A 230 -13.05 4.83 14.25
N VAL A 231 -14.33 5.00 14.60
CA VAL A 231 -14.78 5.99 15.58
C VAL A 231 -14.61 5.49 17.01
N GLY A 232 -14.83 4.20 17.25
CA GLY A 232 -14.79 3.60 18.58
C GLY A 232 -13.40 3.18 19.05
N ASP A 233 -12.53 2.81 18.13
CA ASP A 233 -11.24 2.19 18.48
C ASP A 233 -10.04 2.97 17.92
N LEU A 234 -9.95 3.16 16.59
CA LEU A 234 -8.78 3.81 15.97
C LEU A 234 -8.66 5.30 16.34
N MET A 235 -9.75 6.06 16.28
CA MET A 235 -9.72 7.49 16.58
C MET A 235 -9.28 7.75 18.03
N PRO A 236 -9.83 7.09 19.07
CA PRO A 236 -9.34 7.21 20.44
C PRO A 236 -7.89 6.79 20.61
N TYR A 237 -7.44 5.73 19.90
CA TYR A 237 -6.04 5.33 19.91
C TYR A 237 -5.13 6.46 19.38
N VAL A 238 -5.45 7.02 18.22
CA VAL A 238 -4.69 8.13 17.61
C VAL A 238 -4.64 9.33 18.55
N GLU A 239 -5.76 9.72 19.13
CA GLU A 239 -5.87 10.87 20.03
C GLU A 239 -5.07 10.71 21.32
N SER A 240 -4.92 9.48 21.80
CA SER A 240 -4.13 9.20 23.02
C SER A 240 -2.63 9.05 22.75
N HIS A 241 -2.21 8.75 21.51
CA HIS A 241 -0.81 8.47 21.18
C HIS A 241 -0.13 9.58 20.36
N TYR A 242 -0.91 10.50 19.79
CA TYR A 242 -0.40 11.59 18.96
C TYR A 242 -0.88 12.95 19.43
N ARG A 243 -0.15 13.99 19.07
CA ARG A 243 -0.51 15.38 19.38
C ARG A 243 -1.59 15.87 18.43
N THR A 244 -2.83 15.49 18.68
CA THR A 244 -4.01 15.82 17.88
C THR A 244 -4.84 16.92 18.54
N ILE A 245 -5.58 17.69 17.74
CA ILE A 245 -6.66 18.57 18.20
C ILE A 245 -7.95 17.75 18.12
N ASN A 246 -8.65 17.61 19.25
CA ASN A 246 -9.69 16.59 19.44
C ASN A 246 -11.11 17.17 19.40
N ASP A 247 -11.41 17.98 18.36
CA ASP A 247 -12.75 18.49 18.11
C ASP A 247 -13.16 18.29 16.65
N ALA A 248 -14.43 18.48 16.31
CA ALA A 248 -14.97 18.27 14.97
C ALA A 248 -14.33 19.20 13.93
N ASP A 249 -14.01 20.44 14.32
CA ASP A 249 -13.47 21.47 13.42
C ASP A 249 -12.03 21.17 12.99
N HIS A 250 -11.39 20.21 13.64
CA HIS A 250 -10.02 19.77 13.36
C HIS A 250 -9.93 18.30 12.95
N ARG A 251 -11.08 17.70 12.57
CA ARG A 251 -11.10 16.34 11.99
C ARG A 251 -11.72 16.33 10.61
N ALA A 252 -11.00 15.71 9.68
CA ALA A 252 -11.45 15.41 8.34
C ALA A 252 -11.57 13.91 8.14
N ILE A 253 -12.49 13.49 7.29
CA ILE A 253 -12.64 12.11 6.85
C ILE A 253 -12.91 12.08 5.34
N GLY A 254 -12.36 11.09 4.64
CA GLY A 254 -12.59 10.93 3.22
C GLY A 254 -11.88 9.72 2.64
N GLY A 255 -11.92 9.59 1.33
CA GLY A 255 -11.25 8.48 0.66
C GLY A 255 -11.58 8.32 -0.81
N PHE A 256 -11.00 7.28 -1.40
CA PHE A 256 -11.15 6.93 -2.81
C PHE A 256 -12.04 5.71 -2.98
N SER A 257 -12.98 5.74 -3.94
CA SER A 257 -13.81 4.59 -4.29
C SER A 257 -14.60 4.06 -3.08
N ARG A 258 -14.44 2.78 -2.71
CA ARG A 258 -15.02 2.24 -1.46
C ARG A 258 -14.68 3.10 -0.25
N GLY A 259 -13.43 3.53 -0.13
CA GLY A 259 -13.01 4.40 0.98
C GLY A 259 -13.73 5.74 1.01
N GLY A 260 -14.08 6.29 -0.16
CA GLY A 260 -14.94 7.48 -0.26
C GLY A 260 -16.35 7.19 0.25
N ASN A 261 -16.93 6.05 -0.08
CA ASN A 261 -18.23 5.61 0.43
C ASN A 261 -18.20 5.42 1.97
N GLN A 262 -17.17 4.73 2.49
CA GLN A 262 -16.97 4.54 3.93
C GLN A 262 -16.78 5.87 4.65
N GLY A 263 -15.94 6.76 4.10
CA GLY A 263 -15.69 8.09 4.65
C GLY A 263 -16.93 8.96 4.68
N LEU A 264 -17.72 8.98 3.60
CA LEU A 264 -18.97 9.73 3.55
C LEU A 264 -20.03 9.16 4.51
N SER A 265 -20.23 7.84 4.51
CA SER A 265 -21.20 7.20 5.39
C SER A 265 -20.86 7.47 6.87
N CYS A 266 -19.61 7.23 7.26
CA CYS A 266 -19.15 7.47 8.62
C CYS A 266 -19.18 8.97 8.98
N GLY A 267 -18.65 9.84 8.12
CA GLY A 267 -18.56 11.28 8.39
C GLY A 267 -19.93 11.95 8.51
N LEU A 268 -20.85 11.64 7.59
CA LEU A 268 -22.21 12.21 7.63
C LEU A 268 -23.03 11.72 8.82
N THR A 269 -22.82 10.49 9.28
CA THR A 269 -23.50 9.97 10.49
C THR A 269 -22.87 10.43 11.80
N HIS A 270 -21.66 11.03 11.74
CA HIS A 270 -20.91 11.51 12.93
C HIS A 270 -20.46 12.97 12.73
N LEU A 271 -21.39 13.86 12.35
CA LEU A 271 -21.11 15.30 12.19
C LEU A 271 -20.76 16.01 13.52
N ASP A 272 -20.94 15.35 14.65
CA ASP A 272 -20.41 15.76 15.96
C ASP A 272 -18.90 15.52 16.09
N LYS A 273 -18.29 14.78 15.18
CA LYS A 273 -16.88 14.39 15.20
C LYS A 273 -16.08 14.89 14.00
N PHE A 274 -16.74 15.07 12.84
CA PHE A 274 -16.10 15.46 11.59
C PHE A 274 -16.83 16.64 10.96
N SER A 275 -16.11 17.71 10.61
CA SER A 275 -16.66 18.85 9.87
C SER A 275 -16.09 19.02 8.45
N TYR A 276 -15.08 18.22 8.07
CA TYR A 276 -14.50 18.18 6.73
C TYR A 276 -14.71 16.80 6.12
N LEU A 277 -15.44 16.75 5.01
CA LEU A 277 -15.80 15.51 4.30
C LEU A 277 -15.27 15.56 2.88
N CYS A 278 -14.48 14.55 2.45
CA CYS A 278 -13.92 14.47 1.11
C CYS A 278 -14.19 13.11 0.48
N SER A 279 -14.65 13.08 -0.76
CA SER A 279 -14.88 11.85 -1.50
C SER A 279 -14.29 11.92 -2.89
N TYR A 280 -13.51 10.91 -3.24
CA TYR A 280 -12.82 10.80 -4.52
C TYR A 280 -13.38 9.61 -5.28
N SER A 281 -14.02 9.85 -6.43
CA SER A 281 -14.63 8.82 -7.27
C SER A 281 -15.57 7.91 -6.48
N SER A 282 -16.54 8.51 -5.75
CA SER A 282 -17.45 7.74 -4.90
C SER A 282 -18.75 8.49 -4.58
N PHE A 283 -19.62 7.83 -3.83
CA PHE A 283 -20.92 8.30 -3.36
C PHE A 283 -21.28 7.54 -2.07
N THR A 284 -22.40 7.90 -1.43
CA THR A 284 -22.93 7.10 -0.30
C THR A 284 -24.45 6.98 -0.38
N SER A 285 -25.07 6.35 0.62
CA SER A 285 -26.52 6.17 0.70
C SER A 285 -27.26 7.49 0.73
N THR A 286 -28.35 7.58 -0.04
CA THR A 286 -29.30 8.70 -0.02
C THR A 286 -30.33 8.61 1.12
N THR A 287 -30.21 7.59 1.98
CA THR A 287 -31.15 7.29 3.08
C THR A 287 -30.48 7.28 4.45
N LEU A 288 -29.33 7.98 4.60
CA LEU A 288 -28.67 8.09 5.91
C LEU A 288 -29.60 8.82 6.91
N PRO A 289 -29.88 8.24 8.08
CA PRO A 289 -30.79 8.83 9.05
C PRO A 289 -30.31 10.19 9.54
N ASN A 290 -31.24 11.14 9.68
CA ASN A 290 -31.01 12.50 10.22
C ASN A 290 -30.02 13.37 9.45
N VAL A 291 -29.58 12.96 8.26
CA VAL A 291 -28.60 13.72 7.45
C VAL A 291 -29.30 14.64 6.45
N TYR A 292 -30.30 14.12 5.71
CA TYR A 292 -30.92 14.82 4.58
C TYR A 292 -32.27 15.43 4.93
N ASP A 293 -32.78 15.23 6.15
CA ASP A 293 -34.11 15.72 6.56
C ASP A 293 -34.10 17.18 7.00
N ASN A 294 -32.94 17.71 7.41
CA ASN A 294 -32.76 19.10 7.82
C ASN A 294 -31.42 19.63 7.26
N ALA A 295 -31.47 20.21 6.08
CA ALA A 295 -30.32 20.76 5.39
C ALA A 295 -29.59 21.85 6.18
N ASP A 296 -30.33 22.72 6.88
CA ASP A 296 -29.74 23.82 7.64
C ASP A 296 -28.90 23.28 8.81
N ASP A 297 -29.42 22.29 9.54
CA ASP A 297 -28.68 21.64 10.64
C ASP A 297 -27.42 20.93 10.11
N THR A 298 -27.54 20.14 9.05
CA THR A 298 -26.43 19.46 8.42
C THR A 298 -25.37 20.45 7.90
N ASN A 299 -25.77 21.45 7.15
CA ASN A 299 -24.90 22.48 6.60
C ASN A 299 -24.19 23.30 7.69
N SER A 300 -24.81 23.49 8.85
CA SER A 300 -24.21 24.25 9.97
C SER A 300 -23.03 23.55 10.63
N LYS A 301 -22.91 22.22 10.47
CA LYS A 301 -21.86 21.35 11.05
C LYS A 301 -20.71 21.07 10.09
N ILE A 302 -20.85 21.42 8.81
CA ILE A 302 -19.89 21.07 7.76
C ILE A 302 -19.13 22.31 7.31
N HIS A 303 -17.81 22.30 7.49
CA HIS A 303 -16.91 23.33 6.95
C HIS A 303 -16.54 23.06 5.49
N LEU A 304 -16.38 21.78 5.13
CA LEU A 304 -16.10 21.36 3.75
C LEU A 304 -16.81 20.05 3.45
N PHE A 305 -17.62 20.02 2.40
CA PHE A 305 -18.12 18.81 1.77
C PHE A 305 -17.67 18.78 0.32
N TRP A 306 -16.63 17.99 0.03
CA TRP A 306 -15.98 17.99 -1.27
C TRP A 306 -16.17 16.64 -1.97
N LEU A 307 -16.62 16.66 -3.22
CA LEU A 307 -16.93 15.49 -4.04
C LEU A 307 -16.25 15.63 -5.40
N GLY A 308 -15.44 14.67 -5.80
CA GLY A 308 -14.79 14.65 -7.10
C GLY A 308 -14.95 13.33 -7.83
N VAL A 309 -15.15 13.41 -9.16
CA VAL A 309 -15.24 12.21 -10.01
C VAL A 309 -14.78 12.54 -11.44
N GLY A 310 -14.12 11.56 -12.10
CA GLY A 310 -13.80 11.67 -13.53
C GLY A 310 -15.01 11.36 -14.39
N THR A 311 -15.19 12.07 -15.50
CA THR A 311 -16.30 11.80 -16.45
C THR A 311 -16.15 10.46 -17.18
N ASP A 312 -14.93 9.93 -17.25
CA ASP A 312 -14.64 8.59 -17.79
C ASP A 312 -14.59 7.50 -16.72
N ASP A 313 -14.92 7.84 -15.46
CA ASP A 313 -14.98 6.90 -14.34
C ASP A 313 -16.27 6.05 -14.43
N PHE A 314 -16.16 4.74 -14.19
CA PHE A 314 -17.33 3.85 -14.19
C PHE A 314 -18.32 4.16 -13.05
N LEU A 315 -17.92 4.92 -12.04
CA LEU A 315 -18.80 5.44 -10.98
C LEU A 315 -19.39 6.82 -11.29
N TYR A 316 -19.01 7.45 -12.43
CA TYR A 316 -19.43 8.83 -12.75
C TYR A 316 -20.94 9.03 -12.64
N GLY A 317 -21.73 8.19 -13.31
CA GLY A 317 -23.19 8.32 -13.30
C GLY A 317 -23.76 8.34 -11.89
N THR A 318 -23.40 7.34 -11.07
CA THR A 318 -23.91 7.22 -9.70
C THR A 318 -23.39 8.33 -8.77
N ALA A 319 -22.13 8.73 -8.92
CA ALA A 319 -21.57 9.83 -8.13
C ALA A 319 -22.21 11.17 -8.49
N ARG A 320 -22.44 11.43 -9.77
CA ARG A 320 -23.16 12.61 -10.26
C ARG A 320 -24.61 12.63 -9.75
N ASP A 321 -25.34 11.51 -9.81
CA ASP A 321 -26.70 11.39 -9.29
C ASP A 321 -26.76 11.67 -7.78
N TYR A 322 -25.74 11.23 -7.04
CA TYR A 322 -25.62 11.57 -5.63
C TYR A 322 -25.38 13.07 -5.41
N MET A 323 -24.54 13.69 -6.22
CA MET A 323 -24.32 15.16 -6.17
C MET A 323 -25.60 15.94 -6.48
N GLU A 324 -26.37 15.50 -7.49
CA GLU A 324 -27.68 16.08 -7.82
C GLU A 324 -28.70 15.90 -6.67
N PHE A 325 -28.70 14.70 -6.06
CA PHE A 325 -29.52 14.44 -4.88
C PHE A 325 -29.21 15.42 -3.74
N LEU A 326 -27.93 15.71 -3.45
CA LEU A 326 -27.53 16.69 -2.44
C LEU A 326 -28.06 18.09 -2.78
N ASP A 327 -28.01 18.51 -4.05
CA ASP A 327 -28.57 19.79 -4.50
C ASP A 327 -30.06 19.85 -4.27
N THR A 328 -30.81 18.77 -4.60
CA THR A 328 -32.27 18.71 -4.37
C THR A 328 -32.64 18.76 -2.89
N LYS A 329 -31.76 18.32 -2.00
CA LYS A 329 -31.91 18.37 -0.55
C LYS A 329 -31.41 19.65 0.09
N GLY A 330 -30.78 20.55 -0.69
CA GLY A 330 -30.20 21.79 -0.18
C GLY A 330 -28.93 21.57 0.65
N ILE A 331 -28.28 20.38 0.52
CA ILE A 331 -26.99 20.13 1.16
C ILE A 331 -25.87 20.72 0.30
N ARG A 332 -25.12 21.64 0.87
CA ARG A 332 -24.04 22.34 0.16
C ARG A 332 -22.84 21.41 0.01
N SER A 333 -22.25 21.34 -1.20
CA SER A 333 -21.04 20.57 -1.48
C SER A 333 -20.25 21.15 -2.64
N VAL A 334 -18.93 21.09 -2.57
CA VAL A 334 -18.04 21.37 -3.72
C VAL A 334 -18.06 20.16 -4.64
N LYS A 335 -18.20 20.39 -5.94
CA LYS A 335 -18.22 19.34 -6.98
C LYS A 335 -17.10 19.60 -7.97
N GLU A 336 -16.26 18.62 -8.17
CA GLU A 336 -15.11 18.66 -9.09
C GLU A 336 -15.21 17.53 -10.10
N TYR A 337 -14.96 17.83 -11.37
CA TYR A 337 -14.98 16.85 -12.44
C TYR A 337 -13.67 16.89 -13.22
N THR A 338 -13.09 15.72 -13.49
CA THR A 338 -11.96 15.59 -14.41
C THR A 338 -12.41 15.04 -15.75
N HIS A 339 -11.81 15.54 -16.85
CA HIS A 339 -12.23 15.23 -18.22
C HIS A 339 -11.12 14.56 -19.05
N ASP A 340 -9.95 14.34 -18.50
CA ASP A 340 -8.75 13.97 -19.23
C ASP A 340 -8.47 12.45 -19.22
N LYS A 341 -9.50 11.63 -19.29
CA LYS A 341 -9.41 10.15 -19.31
C LYS A 341 -8.70 9.53 -18.10
N PHE A 342 -8.71 10.21 -16.97
CA PHE A 342 -8.14 9.66 -15.74
C PHE A 342 -8.92 8.43 -15.24
N GLY A 343 -10.24 8.41 -15.49
CA GLY A 343 -11.12 7.31 -15.10
C GLY A 343 -11.06 7.02 -13.61
N HIS A 344 -11.25 5.74 -13.25
CA HIS A 344 -11.18 5.26 -11.88
C HIS A 344 -9.75 4.89 -11.49
N THR A 345 -8.88 5.88 -11.33
CA THR A 345 -7.42 5.67 -11.18
C THR A 345 -6.81 6.52 -10.06
N TRP A 346 -5.61 6.13 -9.65
CA TRP A 346 -4.81 6.90 -8.69
C TRP A 346 -4.31 8.24 -9.24
N MET A 347 -4.26 8.43 -10.55
CA MET A 347 -4.01 9.74 -11.15
C MET A 347 -5.09 10.73 -10.72
N ASN A 348 -6.35 10.30 -10.79
CA ASN A 348 -7.49 11.10 -10.37
C ASN A 348 -7.46 11.38 -8.86
N ALA A 349 -7.19 10.35 -8.05
CA ALA A 349 -7.06 10.52 -6.60
C ALA A 349 -5.94 11.52 -6.23
N LYS A 350 -4.77 11.47 -6.89
CA LYS A 350 -3.68 12.46 -6.70
C LYS A 350 -4.11 13.88 -7.07
N TYR A 351 -4.80 14.03 -8.20
CA TYR A 351 -5.36 15.33 -8.60
C TYR A 351 -6.30 15.87 -7.51
N PHE A 352 -7.20 15.05 -7.01
CA PHE A 352 -8.16 15.46 -5.97
C PHE A 352 -7.49 15.83 -4.66
N LEU A 353 -6.41 15.13 -4.28
CA LEU A 353 -5.60 15.51 -3.12
C LEU A 353 -4.99 16.91 -3.28
N THR A 354 -4.53 17.29 -4.48
CA THR A 354 -4.01 18.66 -4.71
C THR A 354 -5.07 19.74 -4.58
N LYS A 355 -6.36 19.39 -4.77
CA LYS A 355 -7.49 20.32 -4.62
C LYS A 355 -7.98 20.40 -3.17
N THR A 356 -7.95 19.30 -2.44
CA THR A 356 -8.53 19.23 -1.10
C THR A 356 -7.57 19.64 0.01
N PHE A 357 -6.26 19.27 -0.05
CA PHE A 357 -5.30 19.66 0.99
C PHE A 357 -5.23 21.17 1.26
N PRO A 358 -5.30 22.09 0.26
CA PRO A 358 -5.36 23.51 0.50
C PRO A 358 -6.60 24.00 1.24
N LEU A 359 -7.70 23.23 1.13
CA LEU A 359 -8.98 23.56 1.75
C LEU A 359 -9.09 23.01 3.18
N LEU A 360 -8.51 21.84 3.45
CA LEU A 360 -8.61 21.18 4.76
C LEU A 360 -8.06 22.07 5.87
N PHE A 361 -8.88 22.23 6.92
CA PHE A 361 -8.57 23.03 8.12
C PHE A 361 -8.23 24.50 7.84
N ASN A 362 -8.68 24.99 6.71
CA ASN A 362 -8.64 26.40 6.32
C ASN A 362 -10.08 26.91 6.13
N PRO A 363 -10.74 27.39 7.20
CA PRO A 363 -12.16 27.73 7.17
C PRO A 363 -12.51 28.77 6.10
N GLU A 364 -11.66 29.78 5.89
CA GLU A 364 -11.89 30.82 4.88
C GLU A 364 -11.88 30.24 3.46
N ALA A 365 -10.86 29.43 3.12
CA ALA A 365 -10.74 28.79 1.81
C ALA A 365 -11.87 27.77 1.58
N SER A 366 -12.22 26.99 2.60
CA SER A 366 -13.31 26.02 2.54
C SER A 366 -14.67 26.69 2.31
N GLU A 367 -14.97 27.71 3.09
CA GLU A 367 -16.22 28.46 2.95
C GLU A 367 -16.32 29.14 1.58
N GLN A 368 -15.21 29.70 1.08
CA GLN A 368 -15.16 30.29 -0.26
C GLN A 368 -15.42 29.23 -1.34
N ALA A 369 -14.79 28.02 -1.22
CA ALA A 369 -15.02 26.93 -2.14
C ALA A 369 -16.47 26.43 -2.11
N MET A 370 -17.06 26.30 -0.92
CA MET A 370 -18.48 25.91 -0.73
C MET A 370 -19.45 26.94 -1.31
N ARG A 371 -19.15 28.23 -1.16
CA ARG A 371 -19.98 29.31 -1.74
C ARG A 371 -19.91 29.36 -3.27
N ASN A 372 -18.76 29.07 -3.84
CA ASN A 372 -18.54 29.12 -5.29
C ASN A 372 -18.91 27.80 -5.99
N SER A 373 -19.38 26.81 -5.26
CA SER A 373 -19.75 25.51 -5.82
C SER A 373 -20.85 25.65 -6.86
N GLN A 374 -20.70 24.91 -7.96
CA GLN A 374 -21.70 24.83 -9.01
C GLN A 374 -22.67 23.67 -8.75
N PRO A 375 -23.90 23.72 -9.29
CA PRO A 375 -24.78 22.56 -9.29
C PRO A 375 -24.13 21.31 -9.95
N ALA A 376 -24.65 20.15 -9.63
CA ALA A 376 -24.23 18.90 -10.30
C ALA A 376 -24.44 19.01 -11.82
N LEU A 377 -23.56 18.40 -12.58
CA LEU A 377 -23.70 18.32 -14.05
C LEU A 377 -24.99 17.59 -14.41
N VAL A 378 -25.66 18.11 -15.43
CA VAL A 378 -26.91 17.52 -15.97
C VAL A 378 -26.60 16.14 -16.57
N ALA A 379 -27.45 15.15 -16.28
CA ALA A 379 -27.35 13.83 -16.89
C ALA A 379 -27.48 13.92 -18.41
N THR A 380 -26.60 13.22 -19.14
CA THR A 380 -26.68 13.11 -20.59
C THR A 380 -27.56 11.93 -21.02
N GLY A 381 -27.88 11.03 -20.08
CA GLY A 381 -28.64 9.81 -20.32
C GLY A 381 -27.79 8.65 -20.85
N ASN A 382 -26.47 8.86 -21.03
CA ASN A 382 -25.54 7.85 -21.51
C ASN A 382 -24.66 7.25 -20.39
N GLU A 383 -24.84 7.70 -19.15
CA GLU A 383 -24.04 7.29 -18.02
C GLU A 383 -24.35 5.84 -17.65
N GLN A 384 -23.30 5.05 -17.47
CA GLN A 384 -23.43 3.67 -17.01
C GLN A 384 -23.82 3.64 -15.53
N ALA A 385 -24.95 3.00 -15.21
CA ALA A 385 -25.32 2.75 -13.82
C ALA A 385 -24.40 1.73 -13.18
N PHE A 386 -23.97 2.01 -11.95
CA PHE A 386 -23.23 1.06 -11.12
C PHE A 386 -24.18 0.01 -10.55
N THR A 387 -24.09 -1.22 -11.04
CA THR A 387 -25.00 -2.30 -10.69
C THR A 387 -24.25 -3.48 -10.04
N PRO A 388 -24.93 -4.38 -9.31
CA PRO A 388 -24.31 -5.61 -8.82
C PRO A 388 -23.64 -6.45 -9.92
N GLY A 389 -24.15 -6.42 -11.14
CA GLY A 389 -23.51 -7.09 -12.28
C GLY A 389 -22.19 -6.47 -12.69
N VAL A 390 -22.05 -5.16 -12.61
CA VAL A 390 -20.76 -4.47 -12.82
C VAL A 390 -19.78 -4.88 -11.73
N MET A 391 -20.23 -4.88 -10.46
CA MET A 391 -19.41 -5.34 -9.33
C MET A 391 -18.90 -6.76 -9.50
N ALA A 392 -19.77 -7.72 -9.83
CA ALA A 392 -19.39 -9.12 -10.01
C ALA A 392 -18.38 -9.32 -11.15
N ARG A 393 -18.44 -8.49 -12.20
CA ARG A 393 -17.49 -8.50 -13.32
C ARG A 393 -16.13 -7.92 -12.95
N LEU A 394 -16.11 -6.80 -12.23
CA LEU A 394 -14.88 -6.13 -11.81
C LEU A 394 -14.16 -6.89 -10.70
N PHE A 395 -14.91 -7.55 -9.83
CA PHE A 395 -14.40 -8.23 -8.65
C PHE A 395 -14.94 -9.66 -8.60
N PRO A 396 -14.43 -10.58 -9.44
CA PRO A 396 -14.83 -11.99 -9.40
C PRO A 396 -14.45 -12.60 -8.04
N ARG A 397 -15.15 -13.67 -7.67
CA ARG A 397 -14.86 -14.39 -6.42
C ARG A 397 -13.40 -14.86 -6.43
N PRO A 398 -12.58 -14.48 -5.46
CA PRO A 398 -11.19 -14.90 -5.41
C PRO A 398 -11.09 -16.40 -5.07
N ILE A 399 -10.07 -17.05 -5.61
CA ILE A 399 -9.58 -18.32 -5.09
C ILE A 399 -8.90 -18.03 -3.76
N ILE A 400 -9.12 -18.90 -2.76
CA ILE A 400 -8.50 -18.73 -1.46
C ILE A 400 -7.14 -19.40 -1.47
N SER A 401 -6.09 -18.60 -1.29
CA SER A 401 -4.71 -19.06 -1.18
C SER A 401 -3.87 -18.02 -0.41
N PRO A 402 -3.10 -18.41 0.60
CA PRO A 402 -3.15 -19.71 1.27
C PRO A 402 -4.40 -19.88 2.13
N GLU A 403 -4.95 -21.08 2.18
CA GLU A 403 -6.05 -21.43 3.08
C GLU A 403 -5.55 -22.29 4.25
N PHE A 404 -5.80 -21.82 5.46
CA PHE A 404 -5.39 -22.53 6.68
C PHE A 404 -6.51 -23.40 7.22
N SER A 405 -6.18 -24.63 7.61
CA SER A 405 -7.07 -25.59 8.23
C SER A 405 -6.36 -26.32 9.38
N ALA A 406 -7.11 -27.14 10.12
CA ALA A 406 -6.52 -27.98 11.17
C ALA A 406 -5.52 -29.02 10.62
N SER A 407 -5.66 -29.39 9.35
CA SER A 407 -4.82 -30.40 8.69
C SER A 407 -3.62 -29.82 7.94
N GLY A 408 -3.56 -28.50 7.74
CA GLY A 408 -2.47 -27.91 6.98
C GLY A 408 -2.81 -26.56 6.35
N VAL A 409 -1.89 -26.09 5.52
CA VAL A 409 -2.08 -24.90 4.69
C VAL A 409 -2.14 -25.32 3.22
N THR A 410 -3.23 -24.93 2.54
CA THR A 410 -3.46 -25.25 1.13
C THR A 410 -3.19 -24.03 0.27
N PHE A 411 -2.30 -24.20 -0.71
CA PHE A 411 -1.99 -23.20 -1.73
C PHE A 411 -2.73 -23.54 -3.01
N ARG A 412 -3.29 -22.54 -3.69
CA ARG A 412 -4.02 -22.72 -4.96
C ARG A 412 -3.63 -21.67 -5.99
N MET A 413 -3.55 -22.09 -7.24
CA MET A 413 -3.27 -21.24 -8.39
C MET A 413 -4.16 -21.62 -9.57
N LYS A 414 -4.90 -20.66 -10.13
CA LYS A 414 -5.65 -20.88 -11.37
C LYS A 414 -4.73 -20.66 -12.57
N ALA A 415 -4.42 -21.73 -13.26
CA ALA A 415 -3.60 -21.73 -14.47
C ALA A 415 -4.06 -22.86 -15.41
N PRO A 416 -5.21 -22.68 -16.09
CA PRO A 416 -5.82 -23.76 -16.88
C PRO A 416 -4.94 -24.21 -18.06
N GLU A 417 -4.16 -23.30 -18.66
CA GLU A 417 -3.30 -23.57 -19.79
C GLU A 417 -1.90 -24.08 -19.41
N ALA A 418 -1.56 -24.05 -18.11
CA ALA A 418 -0.26 -24.52 -17.64
C ALA A 418 -0.14 -26.04 -17.74
N ARG A 419 1.04 -26.49 -18.12
CA ARG A 419 1.43 -27.92 -18.17
C ARG A 419 1.89 -28.41 -16.80
N GLU A 420 2.52 -27.54 -16.04
CA GLU A 420 3.06 -27.81 -14.71
C GLU A 420 2.93 -26.58 -13.83
N VAL A 421 2.54 -26.77 -12.57
CA VAL A 421 2.64 -25.76 -11.51
C VAL A 421 3.29 -26.39 -10.30
N GLN A 422 4.27 -25.68 -9.75
CA GLN A 422 4.99 -26.09 -8.55
C GLN A 422 4.92 -24.98 -7.50
N LEU A 423 4.90 -25.34 -6.23
CA LEU A 423 5.07 -24.44 -5.10
C LEU A 423 6.54 -24.35 -4.73
N GLN A 424 7.14 -23.18 -4.80
CA GLN A 424 8.48 -22.90 -4.33
C GLN A 424 8.42 -22.15 -3.00
N THR A 425 9.09 -22.67 -1.99
CA THR A 425 9.19 -22.04 -0.66
C THR A 425 10.63 -21.96 -0.21
N GLU A 426 10.96 -21.06 0.71
CA GLU A 426 12.29 -21.01 1.35
C GLU A 426 12.53 -22.15 2.36
N LEU A 427 11.51 -22.96 2.65
CA LEU A 427 11.58 -24.06 3.60
C LEU A 427 11.98 -25.39 2.96
N HIS A 428 11.74 -25.54 1.65
CA HIS A 428 12.00 -26.75 0.91
C HIS A 428 13.12 -26.54 -0.11
N ALA A 429 14.08 -27.47 -0.12
CA ALA A 429 15.24 -27.38 -1.02
C ALA A 429 14.87 -27.50 -2.51
N ARG A 430 13.69 -28.04 -2.83
CA ARG A 430 13.17 -28.20 -4.19
C ARG A 430 11.72 -27.76 -4.25
N PRO A 431 11.28 -27.21 -5.40
CA PRO A 431 9.88 -26.94 -5.63
C PRO A 431 9.02 -28.21 -5.50
N LEU A 432 7.81 -28.06 -5.02
CA LEU A 432 6.83 -29.12 -4.76
C LEU A 432 5.79 -29.14 -5.86
N ALA A 433 5.57 -30.29 -6.52
CA ALA A 433 4.59 -30.42 -7.59
C ALA A 433 3.15 -30.27 -7.05
N MET A 434 2.33 -29.49 -7.76
CA MET A 434 0.92 -29.29 -7.47
C MET A 434 0.03 -30.17 -8.34
N GLN A 435 -1.20 -30.43 -7.92
CA GLN A 435 -2.19 -31.21 -8.66
C GLN A 435 -3.25 -30.30 -9.24
N LYS A 436 -3.60 -30.53 -10.51
CA LYS A 436 -4.61 -29.78 -11.27
C LYS A 436 -5.96 -30.47 -11.18
N ASP A 437 -7.01 -29.70 -10.89
CA ASP A 437 -8.41 -30.15 -11.00
C ASP A 437 -9.02 -29.88 -12.39
N ASP A 438 -10.27 -30.31 -12.59
CA ASP A 438 -11.00 -30.14 -13.85
C ASP A 438 -11.32 -28.68 -14.20
N GLU A 439 -11.28 -27.76 -13.22
CA GLU A 439 -11.48 -26.32 -13.42
C GLU A 439 -10.19 -25.56 -13.75
N GLY A 440 -9.06 -26.27 -13.80
CA GLY A 440 -7.75 -25.71 -14.05
C GLY A 440 -7.12 -25.02 -12.85
N VAL A 441 -7.58 -25.36 -11.65
CA VAL A 441 -6.98 -24.91 -10.39
C VAL A 441 -5.97 -25.94 -9.91
N TRP A 442 -4.75 -25.49 -9.70
CA TRP A 442 -3.66 -26.27 -9.14
C TRP A 442 -3.63 -26.11 -7.63
N SER A 443 -3.44 -27.19 -6.89
CA SER A 443 -3.41 -27.16 -5.44
C SER A 443 -2.35 -28.08 -4.82
N ILE A 444 -1.88 -27.70 -3.63
CA ILE A 444 -1.04 -28.52 -2.74
C ILE A 444 -1.31 -28.13 -1.30
N THR A 445 -1.31 -29.12 -0.40
CA THR A 445 -1.44 -28.89 1.05
C THR A 445 -0.13 -29.26 1.75
N LEU A 446 0.43 -28.30 2.50
CA LEU A 446 1.56 -28.53 3.40
C LEU A 446 1.03 -28.85 4.80
N THR A 447 1.63 -29.82 5.46
CA THR A 447 1.28 -30.26 6.83
C THR A 447 2.37 -29.94 7.86
N ASP A 448 3.51 -29.43 7.40
CA ASP A 448 4.63 -28.97 8.21
C ASP A 448 4.67 -27.43 8.27
N HIS A 449 5.49 -26.86 9.17
CA HIS A 449 5.72 -25.42 9.32
C HIS A 449 4.44 -24.58 9.53
N LEU A 450 3.42 -25.16 10.17
CA LEU A 450 2.08 -24.54 10.33
C LEU A 450 2.05 -23.34 11.29
N THR A 451 3.15 -23.07 12.00
CA THR A 451 3.28 -21.94 12.94
C THR A 451 4.27 -20.88 12.47
N ASP A 452 4.88 -21.07 11.30
CA ASP A 452 5.94 -20.21 10.79
C ASP A 452 5.43 -19.09 9.87
N VAL A 453 6.34 -18.15 9.61
CA VAL A 453 6.20 -17.14 8.54
C VAL A 453 7.30 -17.41 7.53
N PHE A 454 6.96 -17.56 6.26
CA PHE A 454 7.90 -17.83 5.19
C PHE A 454 7.49 -17.24 3.85
N LYS A 455 8.48 -17.06 2.98
CA LYS A 455 8.25 -16.59 1.60
C LYS A 455 7.98 -17.78 0.67
N TYR A 456 7.08 -17.59 -0.29
CA TYR A 456 6.80 -18.56 -1.34
C TYR A 456 6.39 -17.88 -2.65
N CYS A 457 6.43 -18.64 -3.74
CA CYS A 457 5.84 -18.30 -5.03
C CYS A 457 5.40 -19.57 -5.76
N PHE A 458 4.65 -19.41 -6.84
CA PHE A 458 4.39 -20.50 -7.77
C PHE A 458 5.41 -20.48 -8.91
N LEU A 459 5.76 -21.65 -9.43
CA LEU A 459 6.45 -21.83 -10.70
C LEU A 459 5.42 -22.36 -11.70
N VAL A 460 4.98 -21.52 -12.61
CA VAL A 460 4.04 -21.88 -13.67
C VAL A 460 4.82 -22.08 -14.96
N ASP A 461 4.90 -23.31 -15.45
CA ASP A 461 5.78 -23.70 -16.57
C ASP A 461 7.22 -23.14 -16.43
N GLY A 462 7.75 -23.13 -15.19
CA GLY A 462 9.07 -22.59 -14.84
C GLY A 462 9.12 -21.06 -14.60
N THR A 463 8.05 -20.33 -14.84
CA THR A 463 7.97 -18.86 -14.58
C THR A 463 7.57 -18.61 -13.13
N GLN A 464 8.32 -17.75 -12.42
CA GLN A 464 7.98 -17.35 -11.04
C GLN A 464 6.77 -16.40 -11.06
N VAL A 465 5.77 -16.74 -10.24
CA VAL A 465 4.51 -15.99 -10.10
C VAL A 465 4.22 -15.81 -8.62
N ALA A 466 4.03 -14.57 -8.18
CA ALA A 466 3.49 -14.30 -6.84
C ALA A 466 2.04 -14.80 -6.77
N ASP A 467 1.61 -15.27 -5.60
CA ASP A 467 0.24 -15.73 -5.42
C ASP A 467 -0.75 -14.56 -5.64
N PRO A 468 -1.57 -14.60 -6.69
CA PRO A 468 -2.50 -13.52 -6.98
C PRO A 468 -3.59 -13.37 -5.92
N SER A 469 -3.85 -14.41 -5.14
CA SER A 469 -4.88 -14.44 -4.09
C SER A 469 -4.36 -14.01 -2.72
N ASN A 470 -3.05 -13.91 -2.55
CA ASN A 470 -2.46 -13.49 -1.28
C ASN A 470 -2.23 -11.97 -1.24
N MET A 471 -2.78 -11.30 -0.23
CA MET A 471 -2.60 -9.86 -0.06
C MET A 471 -1.19 -9.45 0.38
N TYR A 472 -0.41 -10.38 0.95
CA TYR A 472 0.89 -10.08 1.54
C TYR A 472 2.03 -10.40 0.57
N LEU A 473 2.75 -9.34 0.17
CA LEU A 473 3.96 -9.43 -0.63
C LEU A 473 5.19 -9.04 0.20
N SER A 474 6.25 -9.81 0.01
CA SER A 474 7.57 -9.46 0.54
C SER A 474 8.12 -8.25 -0.23
N PRO A 475 8.60 -7.20 0.45
CA PRO A 475 9.18 -6.03 -0.20
C PRO A 475 10.62 -6.31 -0.66
N ASP A 476 10.82 -7.38 -1.44
CA ASP A 476 12.12 -7.76 -1.96
C ASP A 476 12.60 -6.77 -3.04
N LYS A 477 13.92 -6.68 -3.25
CA LYS A 477 14.50 -5.79 -4.28
C LYS A 477 14.17 -6.25 -5.69
N GLY A 478 14.20 -7.56 -5.92
CA GLY A 478 13.84 -8.21 -7.17
C GLY A 478 12.41 -8.74 -7.17
N PHE A 479 12.24 -9.99 -7.54
CA PHE A 479 10.95 -10.68 -7.55
C PHE A 479 10.25 -10.59 -6.19
N LYS A 480 8.96 -10.21 -6.20
CA LYS A 480 8.14 -10.08 -4.98
C LYS A 480 7.52 -11.42 -4.63
N HIS A 481 8.04 -12.08 -3.60
CA HIS A 481 7.44 -13.30 -3.08
C HIS A 481 6.16 -13.01 -2.30
N SER A 482 5.24 -13.95 -2.30
CA SER A 482 4.11 -13.95 -1.37
C SER A 482 4.57 -14.38 0.01
N ILE A 483 3.89 -13.90 1.06
CA ILE A 483 4.20 -14.23 2.45
C ILE A 483 3.11 -15.16 2.97
N CYS A 484 3.50 -16.35 3.44
CA CYS A 484 2.66 -17.22 4.23
C CYS A 484 2.89 -16.88 5.71
N ASN A 485 1.85 -16.36 6.38
CA ASN A 485 1.87 -16.09 7.82
C ASN A 485 0.74 -16.89 8.47
N SER A 486 1.11 -17.93 9.21
CA SER A 486 0.14 -18.78 9.88
C SER A 486 -0.67 -17.99 10.94
N PRO A 487 -2.00 -18.16 10.99
CA PRO A 487 -2.81 -17.59 12.05
C PRO A 487 -2.50 -18.17 13.44
N THR A 488 -1.81 -19.31 13.51
CA THR A 488 -1.34 -19.92 14.77
C THR A 488 0.08 -19.52 15.16
N ASN A 489 0.74 -18.70 14.35
CA ASN A 489 2.01 -18.08 14.70
C ASN A 489 1.82 -17.22 15.97
N PRO A 490 2.59 -17.43 17.05
CA PRO A 490 2.41 -16.71 18.31
C PRO A 490 2.62 -15.20 18.20
N TYR A 491 3.24 -14.74 17.12
CA TYR A 491 3.50 -13.33 16.81
C TYR A 491 2.62 -12.81 15.65
N SER A 492 1.56 -13.53 15.28
CA SER A 492 0.55 -13.05 14.35
C SER A 492 -0.37 -12.04 15.05
N LEU A 493 -0.81 -11.00 14.35
CA LEU A 493 -1.81 -10.05 14.88
C LEU A 493 -3.06 -10.77 15.41
N ALA A 494 -3.46 -11.89 14.76
CA ALA A 494 -4.58 -12.70 15.20
C ALA A 494 -4.38 -13.37 16.57
N THR A 495 -3.13 -13.59 17.02
CA THR A 495 -2.82 -14.29 18.29
C THR A 495 -2.32 -13.36 19.39
N MET A 496 -2.03 -12.10 19.08
CA MET A 496 -1.40 -11.18 20.03
C MET A 496 -2.35 -10.70 21.12
N GLY A 497 -3.65 -10.63 20.85
CA GLY A 497 -4.64 -10.14 21.80
C GLY A 497 -4.47 -8.65 22.12
N ASN A 498 -5.09 -8.20 23.22
CA ASN A 498 -5.02 -6.82 23.65
C ASN A 498 -3.76 -6.57 24.49
N ILE A 499 -2.63 -6.35 23.82
CA ILE A 499 -1.36 -5.95 24.44
C ILE A 499 -0.95 -4.56 23.94
N PRO A 500 -0.11 -3.81 24.70
CA PRO A 500 0.48 -2.58 24.18
C PRO A 500 1.37 -2.86 22.96
N HIS A 501 1.19 -2.11 21.90
CA HIS A 501 2.00 -2.18 20.69
C HIS A 501 2.92 -0.99 20.55
N GLY A 502 4.17 -1.25 20.13
CA GLY A 502 5.08 -0.22 19.67
C GLY A 502 4.72 0.26 18.27
N LYS A 503 5.54 1.13 17.72
CA LYS A 503 5.35 1.69 16.38
C LYS A 503 6.61 1.57 15.55
N VAL A 504 6.45 1.37 14.24
CA VAL A 504 7.55 1.33 13.27
C VAL A 504 7.54 2.61 12.47
N CYS A 505 8.53 3.46 12.68
CA CYS A 505 8.71 4.72 11.96
C CYS A 505 9.59 4.47 10.72
N TYR A 506 9.09 4.82 9.55
CA TYR A 506 9.82 4.76 8.29
C TYR A 506 10.31 6.15 7.90
N ASP A 507 11.63 6.26 7.73
CA ASP A 507 12.26 7.38 7.05
C ASP A 507 12.37 7.04 5.56
N LEU A 508 11.45 7.57 4.77
CA LEU A 508 11.33 7.24 3.35
C LEU A 508 12.53 7.77 2.53
N ASN A 509 13.15 8.87 2.97
CA ASN A 509 14.30 9.47 2.29
C ASN A 509 15.58 8.69 2.58
N ALA A 510 15.78 8.29 3.84
CA ALA A 510 16.92 7.47 4.22
C ALA A 510 16.74 5.99 3.87
N GLY A 511 15.52 5.56 3.53
CA GLY A 511 15.18 4.16 3.27
C GLY A 511 15.40 3.27 4.50
N THR A 512 15.15 3.80 5.70
CA THR A 512 15.36 3.08 6.96
C THR A 512 14.08 2.99 7.78
N ALA A 513 14.02 2.01 8.68
CA ALA A 513 12.90 1.80 9.58
C ALA A 513 13.39 1.64 11.02
N GLN A 514 12.61 2.13 11.98
CA GLN A 514 12.91 2.04 13.39
C GLN A 514 11.64 1.69 14.19
N TYR A 515 11.70 0.58 14.94
CA TYR A 515 10.70 0.25 15.93
C TYR A 515 11.01 0.95 17.25
N LEU A 516 9.99 1.56 17.82
CA LEU A 516 9.99 2.16 19.17
C LEU A 516 9.02 1.39 20.06
N PRO A 517 9.47 0.96 21.27
CA PRO A 517 8.61 0.19 22.18
C PRO A 517 7.45 1.03 22.70
N PRO A 518 6.31 0.41 23.07
CA PRO A 518 5.13 1.13 23.54
C PRO A 518 5.36 1.80 24.90
N THR A 519 6.21 1.24 25.74
CA THR A 519 6.47 1.72 27.09
C THR A 519 7.92 1.47 27.51
N GLY A 520 8.39 2.21 28.53
CA GLY A 520 9.69 2.05 29.15
C GLY A 520 10.83 2.71 28.37
N ASN A 521 11.96 2.89 29.04
CA ASN A 521 13.16 3.47 28.44
C ASN A 521 13.98 2.36 27.76
N PRO A 522 14.26 2.46 26.47
CA PRO A 522 15.07 1.47 25.77
C PRO A 522 16.49 1.40 26.34
N THR A 523 16.95 0.19 26.63
CA THR A 523 18.32 -0.08 27.14
C THR A 523 19.20 -0.78 26.10
N VAL A 524 18.60 -1.21 24.98
CA VAL A 524 19.27 -1.93 23.92
C VAL A 524 18.84 -1.38 22.58
N LEU A 525 19.82 -1.22 21.68
CA LEU A 525 19.64 -0.93 20.26
C LEU A 525 20.05 -2.18 19.46
N ILE A 526 19.13 -2.74 18.67
CA ILE A 526 19.40 -3.87 17.79
C ILE A 526 19.36 -3.38 16.34
N ARG A 527 20.47 -3.49 15.64
CA ARG A 527 20.56 -3.24 14.21
C ARG A 527 20.15 -4.49 13.44
N LEU A 528 19.15 -4.36 12.59
CA LEU A 528 18.59 -5.41 11.75
C LEU A 528 19.10 -5.23 10.31
N VAL A 529 20.17 -5.92 9.95
CA VAL A 529 20.77 -5.78 8.61
C VAL A 529 20.05 -6.68 7.63
N ALA A 530 19.50 -6.11 6.57
CA ALA A 530 18.81 -6.82 5.50
C ALA A 530 19.73 -7.78 4.73
N GLY A 531 19.17 -8.83 4.16
CA GLY A 531 19.86 -9.72 3.24
C GLY A 531 20.10 -9.08 1.86
N PRO A 532 20.81 -9.78 0.97
CA PRO A 532 21.11 -9.23 -0.37
C PRO A 532 19.88 -8.86 -1.17
N ASP A 533 18.84 -9.70 -1.12
CA ASP A 533 17.60 -9.56 -1.87
C ASP A 533 16.50 -8.84 -1.07
N ASP A 534 16.67 -8.68 0.24
CA ASP A 534 15.69 -8.05 1.11
C ASP A 534 15.83 -6.51 1.11
N THR A 535 14.73 -5.81 1.35
CA THR A 535 14.74 -4.39 1.73
C THR A 535 14.76 -4.24 3.26
N PRO A 536 15.05 -3.06 3.79
CA PRO A 536 14.91 -2.79 5.23
C PRO A 536 13.53 -3.10 5.79
N GLU A 537 12.46 -2.84 5.02
CA GLU A 537 11.07 -3.15 5.41
C GLU A 537 10.83 -4.65 5.67
N SER A 538 11.62 -5.54 5.07
CA SER A 538 11.43 -7.00 5.19
C SER A 538 11.53 -7.50 6.63
N TRP A 539 12.32 -6.85 7.50
CA TRP A 539 12.40 -7.22 8.90
C TRP A 539 11.09 -7.05 9.67
N PHE A 540 10.28 -6.07 9.27
CA PHE A 540 8.97 -5.81 9.87
C PHE A 540 7.86 -6.53 9.12
N LYS A 541 7.79 -6.41 7.80
CA LYS A 541 6.72 -7.00 6.99
C LYS A 541 6.76 -8.52 6.87
N VAL A 542 7.93 -9.11 6.76
CA VAL A 542 8.10 -10.57 6.72
C VAL A 542 8.50 -11.08 8.10
N GLY A 543 9.49 -10.43 8.70
CA GLY A 543 10.05 -10.82 9.98
C GLY A 543 9.11 -10.63 11.16
N GLY A 544 8.20 -9.65 11.12
CA GLY A 544 7.34 -9.26 12.26
C GLY A 544 8.18 -8.91 13.49
N ALA A 545 9.28 -8.18 13.27
CA ALA A 545 10.25 -7.90 14.34
C ALA A 545 9.64 -7.08 15.48
N ASP A 546 8.74 -6.16 15.15
CA ASP A 546 7.92 -5.37 16.05
C ASP A 546 6.97 -6.25 16.87
N ALA A 547 6.24 -7.14 16.21
CA ALA A 547 5.30 -8.06 16.87
C ALA A 547 5.99 -9.01 17.85
N ILE A 548 7.19 -9.52 17.48
CA ILE A 548 8.02 -10.33 18.39
C ILE A 548 8.44 -9.51 19.60
N ALA A 549 8.89 -8.27 19.39
CA ALA A 549 9.31 -7.39 20.49
C ALA A 549 8.14 -7.03 21.42
N ASP A 550 6.99 -6.65 20.87
CA ASP A 550 5.78 -6.33 21.63
C ASP A 550 5.32 -7.49 22.50
N LYS A 551 5.23 -8.70 21.92
CA LYS A 551 4.79 -9.90 22.64
C LYS A 551 5.72 -10.24 23.79
N LEU A 552 7.03 -10.27 23.54
CA LEU A 552 8.01 -10.60 24.57
C LEU A 552 8.09 -9.52 25.67
N LEU A 553 7.89 -8.26 25.29
CA LEU A 553 7.82 -7.16 26.26
C LEU A 553 6.56 -7.26 27.13
N ALA A 554 5.39 -7.49 26.53
CA ALA A 554 4.13 -7.66 27.25
C ALA A 554 4.15 -8.87 28.21
N GLU A 555 4.85 -9.95 27.85
CA GLU A 555 5.04 -11.13 28.69
C GLU A 555 6.14 -10.94 29.75
N GLY A 556 6.80 -9.79 29.82
CA GLY A 556 7.91 -9.54 30.74
C GLY A 556 9.18 -10.35 30.46
N LYS A 557 9.27 -10.97 29.28
CA LYS A 557 10.41 -11.82 28.86
C LYS A 557 11.54 -11.04 28.20
N ALA A 558 11.27 -9.82 27.72
CA ALA A 558 12.27 -8.92 27.16
C ALA A 558 12.19 -7.54 27.82
N ARG A 559 13.26 -6.76 27.69
CA ARG A 559 13.30 -5.35 28.11
C ARG A 559 13.01 -4.43 26.91
N PRO A 560 12.54 -3.20 27.16
CA PRO A 560 12.36 -2.21 26.11
C PRO A 560 13.61 -2.05 25.24
N CYS A 561 13.45 -2.13 23.93
CA CYS A 561 14.54 -2.04 22.97
C CYS A 561 14.13 -1.22 21.74
N ILE A 562 15.10 -0.65 21.06
CA ILE A 562 14.95 -0.07 19.74
C ILE A 562 15.42 -1.12 18.72
N LEU A 563 14.61 -1.41 17.71
CA LEU A 563 15.03 -2.17 16.54
C LEU A 563 15.20 -1.18 15.38
N THR A 564 16.30 -1.24 14.65
CA THR A 564 16.52 -0.33 13.52
C THR A 564 17.17 -1.02 12.35
N THR A 565 16.79 -0.65 11.15
CA THR A 565 17.42 -1.11 9.91
C THR A 565 18.56 -0.20 9.46
N ASP A 566 18.78 0.92 10.15
CA ASP A 566 19.97 1.76 9.95
C ASP A 566 21.21 1.05 10.50
N ALA A 567 22.06 0.58 9.60
CA ALA A 567 23.31 -0.10 9.95
C ALA A 567 24.33 0.80 10.67
N GLN A 568 24.17 2.13 10.57
CA GLN A 568 25.04 3.13 11.18
C GLN A 568 24.45 3.73 12.47
N ALA A 569 23.21 3.38 12.83
CA ALA A 569 22.56 3.90 14.03
C ALA A 569 23.44 3.73 15.27
N LYS A 570 23.58 4.80 16.04
CA LYS A 570 24.33 4.82 17.31
C LYS A 570 23.35 4.91 18.47
N ALA A 571 23.79 4.52 19.65
CA ALA A 571 23.04 4.79 20.86
C ALA A 571 22.81 6.31 21.01
N THR A 572 21.65 6.70 21.49
CA THR A 572 21.33 8.11 21.73
C THR A 572 22.36 8.73 22.68
N PRO A 573 22.94 9.87 22.33
CA PRO A 573 23.89 10.55 23.23
C PRO A 573 23.31 10.76 24.63
N GLY A 574 24.09 10.45 25.67
CA GLY A 574 23.66 10.56 27.06
C GLY A 574 22.86 9.38 27.59
N ILE A 575 22.43 8.44 26.74
CA ILE A 575 21.73 7.21 27.18
C ILE A 575 22.69 6.01 27.08
N LYS A 576 22.90 5.30 28.18
CA LYS A 576 23.71 4.09 28.18
C LYS A 576 22.92 2.93 27.56
N MET A 577 23.13 2.67 26.27
CA MET A 577 22.49 1.59 25.53
C MET A 577 23.51 0.55 25.06
N LYS A 578 23.14 -0.72 25.14
CA LYS A 578 23.92 -1.82 24.54
C LYS A 578 23.53 -1.96 23.07
N VAL A 579 24.51 -1.88 22.18
CA VAL A 579 24.29 -2.05 20.73
C VAL A 579 24.59 -3.50 20.32
N ARG A 580 23.65 -4.10 19.57
CA ARG A 580 23.79 -5.44 18.98
C ARG A 580 23.46 -5.38 17.49
N THR A 581 23.88 -6.40 16.74
CA THR A 581 23.60 -6.49 15.30
C THR A 581 23.15 -7.88 14.94
N LEU A 582 22.05 -7.98 14.19
CA LEU A 582 21.52 -9.21 13.60
C LEU A 582 21.56 -9.07 12.08
N LYS A 583 22.31 -9.96 11.42
CA LYS A 583 22.45 -9.94 9.95
C LYS A 583 21.58 -11.04 9.34
N ALA A 584 20.65 -10.69 8.46
CA ALA A 584 19.78 -11.65 7.77
C ALA A 584 20.58 -12.69 6.97
N SER A 585 21.71 -12.29 6.36
CA SER A 585 22.59 -13.18 5.58
C SER A 585 23.21 -14.32 6.40
N SER A 586 23.17 -14.25 7.74
CA SER A 586 23.67 -15.33 8.63
C SER A 586 22.67 -16.47 8.81
N TYR A 587 21.48 -16.38 8.25
CA TYR A 587 20.39 -17.36 8.45
C TYR A 587 19.70 -17.67 7.12
N PRO A 588 19.38 -18.95 6.84
CA PRO A 588 18.93 -19.39 5.52
C PRO A 588 17.47 -19.00 5.19
N SER A 589 16.63 -18.75 6.20
CA SER A 589 15.19 -18.50 6.02
C SER A 589 14.64 -17.54 7.05
N TRP A 590 13.45 -17.00 6.80
CA TRP A 590 12.76 -16.10 7.74
C TRP A 590 12.42 -16.76 9.07
N PRO A 591 11.95 -18.03 9.15
CA PRO A 591 11.79 -18.70 10.45
C PRO A 591 13.09 -18.72 11.28
N ALA A 592 14.22 -19.00 10.63
CA ALA A 592 15.53 -18.99 11.31
C ALA A 592 15.94 -17.58 11.79
N ARG A 593 15.69 -16.55 10.98
CA ARG A 593 15.94 -15.13 11.32
C ARG A 593 15.09 -14.68 12.51
N ARG A 594 13.79 -15.01 12.49
CA ARG A 594 12.82 -14.70 13.57
C ARG A 594 13.24 -15.36 14.88
N LYS A 595 13.58 -16.65 14.85
CA LYS A 595 14.09 -17.39 16.03
C LYS A 595 15.39 -16.78 16.57
N ALA A 596 16.27 -16.29 15.70
CA ALA A 596 17.49 -15.61 16.13
C ALA A 596 17.21 -14.26 16.79
N LEU A 597 16.26 -13.49 16.27
CA LEU A 597 15.79 -12.23 16.88
C LEU A 597 15.15 -12.47 18.25
N GLU A 598 14.22 -13.41 18.35
CA GLU A 598 13.59 -13.83 19.60
C GLU A 598 14.64 -14.18 20.66
N LYS A 599 15.59 -15.05 20.31
CA LYS A 599 16.70 -15.43 21.21
C LYS A 599 17.57 -14.24 21.61
N MET A 600 17.71 -13.23 20.74
CA MET A 600 18.46 -12.01 21.06
C MET A 600 17.69 -11.12 22.02
N LEU A 601 16.36 -11.01 21.86
CA LEU A 601 15.48 -10.25 22.74
C LEU A 601 15.37 -10.88 24.14
N LEU A 602 15.22 -12.21 24.23
CA LEU A 602 15.17 -12.95 25.50
C LEU A 602 16.45 -12.82 26.34
N LYS A 603 17.59 -12.50 25.74
CA LYS A 603 18.88 -12.29 26.41
C LYS A 603 19.12 -10.86 26.86
N ASN A 604 18.16 -9.98 26.61
CA ASN A 604 18.22 -8.59 27.03
C ASN A 604 17.53 -8.38 28.35
#